data_30053a8c67c6dd58e674da0b6ccff14c
#
_entry.id   30053a8c67c6dd58e674da0b6ccff14c
#
_cell.length_a   1.000
_cell.length_b   1.000
_cell.length_c   1.000
_cell.angle_alpha   90.00
_cell.angle_beta   90.00
_cell.angle_gamma   90.00
#
_symmetry.space_group_name_H-M   'P 1'
#
loop_
_entity.id
_entity.type
_entity.pdbx_description
1 polymer ?
#
loop_
_entity_poly.entity_id
_entity_poly.type
_entity_poly.pdbx_seq_one_letter_code
_entity_poly.pdbx_strand_id
1 'polypeptide(L)'
;MAPYRQTIDLPQLIPVFPLDGALLLPGGELPLQIFEPRYLNMVDDAMAGDRVIGMIQTRGGSRARPILAHVGCLGRITSYAETSDGRYLITLTGLCRFEAGEELDLRMPYRQVRARYDRYEDDLGRDEDPEAAEAGRARFASALKRYLNVRELDIDWDTATEAPLEALVNSLCMGLPFAPAEKQALLEAPNLAARFDVLTTLLEIDSTDPDDEPHPLQ
;
A
#
# COMPACT_ATOMS: atom_id res chain seq x y z
N MET A 1 -9.91 10.30 -18.50
CA MET A 1 -10.91 10.16 -17.42
C MET A 1 -10.58 11.22 -16.38
N ALA A 2 -11.56 12.01 -15.90
CA ALA A 2 -11.27 13.08 -14.93
C ALA A 2 -10.75 12.50 -13.61
N PRO A 3 -9.79 13.14 -12.92
CA PRO A 3 -9.36 12.72 -11.61
C PRO A 3 -10.51 12.88 -10.61
N TYR A 4 -10.66 11.95 -9.67
CA TYR A 4 -11.52 12.14 -8.52
C TYR A 4 -10.98 13.31 -7.67
N ARG A 5 -11.86 14.21 -7.28
CA ARG A 5 -11.47 15.40 -6.50
C ARG A 5 -11.98 15.35 -5.07
N GLN A 6 -13.03 14.60 -4.84
CA GLN A 6 -13.68 14.45 -3.55
C GLN A 6 -14.03 12.99 -3.29
N THR A 7 -14.08 12.59 -2.06
CA THR A 7 -14.40 11.22 -1.66
C THR A 7 -15.80 10.78 -2.10
N ILE A 8 -16.73 11.72 -2.21
CA ILE A 8 -18.10 11.45 -2.70
C ILE A 8 -18.14 11.00 -4.17
N ASP A 9 -17.08 11.32 -4.95
CA ASP A 9 -16.98 10.90 -6.34
C ASP A 9 -16.48 9.45 -6.47
N LEU A 10 -15.96 8.87 -5.39
CA LEU A 10 -15.44 7.50 -5.36
C LEU A 10 -16.57 6.48 -5.27
N PRO A 11 -16.47 5.33 -5.97
CA PRO A 11 -17.46 4.28 -5.87
C PRO A 11 -17.51 3.70 -4.45
N GLN A 12 -18.70 3.62 -3.88
CA GLN A 12 -18.91 3.06 -2.54
C GLN A 12 -18.91 1.53 -2.51
N LEU A 13 -19.25 0.89 -3.62
CA LEU A 13 -19.18 -0.57 -3.77
C LEU A 13 -18.02 -0.89 -4.69
N ILE A 14 -17.02 -1.56 -4.14
CA ILE A 14 -15.77 -1.84 -4.86
C ILE A 14 -15.41 -3.33 -4.82
N PRO A 15 -14.87 -3.88 -5.93
CA PRO A 15 -14.21 -5.17 -5.88
C PRO A 15 -12.95 -5.06 -5.04
N VAL A 16 -12.65 -6.10 -4.25
CA VAL A 16 -11.44 -6.13 -3.44
C VAL A 16 -10.55 -7.31 -3.81
N PHE A 17 -9.25 -7.02 -3.83
CA PHE A 17 -8.20 -8.00 -4.04
C PHE A 17 -7.46 -8.25 -2.72
N PRO A 18 -7.78 -9.32 -1.98
CA PRO A 18 -7.05 -9.69 -0.79
C PRO A 18 -5.68 -10.25 -1.16
N LEU A 19 -4.61 -9.55 -0.77
CA LEU A 19 -3.25 -9.98 -1.04
C LEU A 19 -2.32 -9.58 0.10
N ASP A 20 -1.86 -10.56 0.88
CA ASP A 20 -0.97 -10.32 1.99
C ASP A 20 0.44 -9.92 1.51
N GLY A 21 1.03 -8.97 2.20
CA GLY A 21 2.36 -8.46 1.89
C GLY A 21 2.41 -7.49 0.70
N ALA A 22 1.34 -7.34 -0.07
CA ALA A 22 1.22 -6.27 -1.05
C ALA A 22 0.61 -5.03 -0.39
N LEU A 23 1.27 -3.90 -0.52
CA LEU A 23 0.83 -2.61 -0.02
C LEU A 23 0.64 -1.66 -1.21
N LEU A 24 -0.51 -0.99 -1.25
CA LEU A 24 -0.77 0.14 -2.13
C LEU A 24 -1.04 1.37 -1.28
N LEU A 25 -0.38 2.48 -1.60
CA LEU A 25 -0.56 3.77 -0.95
C LEU A 25 -1.03 4.81 -1.98
N PRO A 26 -1.71 5.89 -1.57
CA PRO A 26 -2.11 6.96 -2.47
C PRO A 26 -0.92 7.50 -3.27
N GLY A 27 -1.10 7.62 -4.59
CA GLY A 27 -0.04 8.03 -5.51
C GLY A 27 1.02 6.99 -5.84
N GLY A 28 1.07 5.86 -5.11
CA GLY A 28 1.98 4.75 -5.41
C GLY A 28 1.50 3.90 -6.58
N GLU A 29 2.43 3.19 -7.21
CA GLU A 29 2.15 2.26 -8.31
C GLU A 29 2.44 0.82 -7.89
N LEU A 30 1.51 -0.08 -8.15
CA LEU A 30 1.62 -1.50 -7.83
C LEU A 30 1.42 -2.33 -9.11
N PRO A 31 2.49 -2.87 -9.69
CA PRO A 31 2.38 -3.82 -10.79
C PRO A 31 1.91 -5.19 -10.26
N LEU A 32 0.94 -5.79 -10.94
CA LEU A 32 0.36 -7.07 -10.58
C LEU A 32 0.26 -7.98 -11.80
N GLN A 33 0.51 -9.27 -11.59
CA GLN A 33 0.23 -10.32 -12.56
C GLN A 33 -0.99 -11.11 -12.10
N ILE A 34 -2.06 -11.07 -12.86
CA ILE A 34 -3.33 -11.71 -12.56
C ILE A 34 -3.46 -13.00 -13.38
N PHE A 35 -3.71 -14.13 -12.71
CA PHE A 35 -3.82 -15.44 -13.33
C PHE A 35 -4.94 -16.32 -12.74
N GLU A 36 -5.43 -16.01 -11.53
CA GLU A 36 -6.56 -16.75 -10.96
C GLU A 36 -7.86 -16.37 -11.69
N PRO A 37 -8.71 -17.33 -12.11
CA PRO A 37 -9.92 -17.04 -12.88
C PRO A 37 -10.86 -16.03 -12.21
N ARG A 38 -11.00 -16.09 -10.88
CA ARG A 38 -11.83 -15.12 -10.13
C ARG A 38 -11.32 -13.69 -10.25
N TYR A 39 -10.02 -13.51 -10.32
CA TYR A 39 -9.42 -12.17 -10.42
C TYR A 39 -9.30 -11.70 -11.87
N LEU A 40 -9.22 -12.60 -12.85
CA LEU A 40 -9.39 -12.24 -14.25
C LEU A 40 -10.80 -11.64 -14.47
N ASN A 41 -11.85 -12.32 -13.97
CA ASN A 41 -13.22 -11.77 -14.02
C ASN A 41 -13.35 -10.42 -13.30
N MET A 42 -12.67 -10.26 -12.15
CA MET A 42 -12.67 -8.99 -11.42
C MET A 42 -12.07 -7.85 -12.25
N VAL A 43 -10.96 -8.12 -12.94
CA VAL A 43 -10.31 -7.12 -13.80
C VAL A 43 -11.19 -6.81 -15.01
N ASP A 44 -11.81 -7.82 -15.66
CA ASP A 44 -12.73 -7.61 -16.79
C ASP A 44 -13.91 -6.70 -16.39
N ASP A 45 -14.53 -6.98 -15.25
CA ASP A 45 -15.64 -6.18 -14.74
C ASP A 45 -15.18 -4.77 -14.35
N ALA A 46 -14.02 -4.65 -13.71
CA ALA A 46 -13.44 -3.35 -13.37
C ALA A 46 -13.13 -2.53 -14.63
N MET A 47 -12.57 -3.15 -15.67
CA MET A 47 -12.26 -2.47 -16.95
C MET A 47 -13.52 -2.02 -17.69
N ALA A 48 -14.63 -2.73 -17.53
CA ALA A 48 -15.93 -2.34 -18.08
C ALA A 48 -16.60 -1.18 -17.31
N GLY A 49 -16.18 -0.93 -16.06
CA GLY A 49 -16.72 0.09 -15.16
C GLY A 49 -15.73 1.22 -14.84
N ASP A 50 -15.58 1.50 -13.55
CA ASP A 50 -14.79 2.64 -13.03
C ASP A 50 -13.27 2.42 -13.09
N ARG A 51 -12.83 1.23 -13.47
CA ARG A 51 -11.42 0.81 -13.53
C ARG A 51 -10.71 0.89 -12.17
N VAL A 52 -11.40 0.56 -11.10
CA VAL A 52 -10.83 0.58 -9.76
C VAL A 52 -10.95 -0.77 -9.08
N ILE A 53 -9.96 -1.08 -8.25
CA ILE A 53 -9.87 -2.27 -7.41
C ILE A 53 -9.33 -1.85 -6.04
N GLY A 54 -9.94 -2.31 -4.96
CA GLY A 54 -9.44 -2.11 -3.61
C GLY A 54 -8.38 -3.15 -3.27
N MET A 55 -7.14 -2.73 -3.06
CA MET A 55 -6.10 -3.58 -2.47
C MET A 55 -6.30 -3.65 -0.97
N ILE A 56 -6.32 -4.86 -0.41
CA ILE A 56 -6.55 -5.06 1.03
C ILE A 56 -5.79 -6.29 1.51
N GLN A 57 -5.25 -6.23 2.72
CA GLN A 57 -4.62 -7.37 3.36
C GLN A 57 -5.64 -8.22 4.11
N THR A 58 -5.21 -9.38 4.61
CA THR A 58 -6.00 -10.22 5.48
C THR A 58 -5.45 -10.22 6.90
N ARG A 59 -6.31 -10.49 7.88
CA ARG A 59 -5.96 -10.52 9.31
C ARG A 59 -6.32 -11.85 9.95
N GLY A 60 -6.06 -12.96 9.26
CA GLY A 60 -6.40 -14.30 9.72
C GLY A 60 -7.62 -14.89 9.02
N GLY A 61 -8.30 -15.83 9.67
CA GLY A 61 -9.36 -16.61 9.04
C GLY A 61 -8.86 -17.90 8.39
N SER A 62 -9.72 -18.58 7.63
CA SER A 62 -9.31 -19.77 6.86
C SER A 62 -8.75 -19.38 5.51
N ARG A 63 -7.91 -20.24 4.92
CA ARG A 63 -7.38 -20.03 3.55
C ARG A 63 -8.50 -19.87 2.50
N ALA A 64 -9.65 -20.53 2.71
CA ALA A 64 -10.78 -20.46 1.80
C ALA A 64 -11.59 -19.15 1.96
N ARG A 65 -11.64 -18.60 3.18
CA ARG A 65 -12.34 -17.35 3.51
C ARG A 65 -11.54 -16.55 4.53
N PRO A 66 -10.46 -15.87 4.11
CA PRO A 66 -9.69 -15.03 5.01
C PRO A 66 -10.51 -13.82 5.47
N ILE A 67 -10.26 -13.37 6.69
CA ILE A 67 -10.88 -12.14 7.22
C ILE A 67 -10.10 -10.95 6.63
N LEU A 68 -10.80 -10.01 6.01
CA LEU A 68 -10.17 -8.80 5.48
C LEU A 68 -9.66 -7.89 6.60
N ALA A 69 -8.57 -7.20 6.35
CA ALA A 69 -8.14 -6.07 7.17
C ALA A 69 -9.21 -4.97 7.18
N HIS A 70 -9.11 -4.02 8.11
CA HIS A 70 -10.09 -2.94 8.20
C HIS A 70 -9.84 -1.84 7.18
N VAL A 71 -8.59 -1.62 6.83
CA VAL A 71 -8.17 -0.56 5.91
C VAL A 71 -7.51 -1.17 4.70
N GLY A 72 -7.89 -0.66 3.53
CA GLY A 72 -7.28 -0.93 2.24
C GLY A 72 -7.00 0.36 1.49
N CYS A 73 -6.49 0.24 0.27
CA CYS A 73 -6.31 1.37 -0.65
C CYS A 73 -6.99 1.08 -1.98
N LEU A 74 -7.81 2.02 -2.44
CA LEU A 74 -8.42 1.98 -3.75
C LEU A 74 -7.39 2.33 -4.80
N GLY A 75 -7.17 1.44 -5.76
CA GLY A 75 -6.28 1.65 -6.89
C GLY A 75 -7.02 1.73 -8.20
N ARG A 76 -6.57 2.59 -9.09
CA ARG A 76 -7.04 2.69 -10.48
C ARG A 76 -6.15 1.86 -11.37
N ILE A 77 -6.73 1.07 -12.27
CA ILE A 77 -5.99 0.39 -13.34
C ILE A 77 -5.51 1.43 -14.34
N THR A 78 -4.21 1.70 -14.36
CA THR A 78 -3.55 2.69 -15.24
C THR A 78 -2.83 2.03 -16.40
N SER A 79 -2.47 0.75 -16.27
CA SER A 79 -1.90 -0.06 -17.34
C SER A 79 -2.58 -1.42 -17.37
N TYR A 80 -2.79 -1.96 -18.57
CA TYR A 80 -3.36 -3.28 -18.80
C TYR A 80 -2.74 -3.90 -20.04
N ALA A 81 -2.31 -5.14 -19.94
CA ALA A 81 -1.88 -5.97 -21.05
C ALA A 81 -2.27 -7.43 -20.79
N GLU A 82 -2.68 -8.13 -21.84
CA GLU A 82 -2.92 -9.56 -21.81
C GLU A 82 -1.70 -10.29 -22.39
N THR A 83 -1.26 -11.34 -21.69
CA THR A 83 -0.18 -12.19 -22.15
C THR A 83 -0.72 -13.35 -23.01
N SER A 84 0.13 -13.96 -23.84
CA SER A 84 -0.25 -15.05 -24.74
C SER A 84 -0.78 -16.31 -24.03
N ASP A 85 -0.52 -16.45 -22.72
CA ASP A 85 -1.01 -17.55 -21.88
C ASP A 85 -2.27 -17.18 -21.09
N GLY A 86 -2.91 -16.04 -21.42
CA GLY A 86 -4.20 -15.63 -20.84
C GLY A 86 -4.11 -15.02 -19.45
N ARG A 87 -2.92 -14.55 -19.02
CA ARG A 87 -2.76 -13.77 -17.79
C ARG A 87 -2.89 -12.28 -18.10
N TYR A 88 -3.22 -11.49 -17.07
CA TYR A 88 -3.22 -10.03 -17.19
C TYR A 88 -2.04 -9.44 -16.43
N LEU A 89 -1.36 -8.50 -17.06
CA LEU A 89 -0.39 -7.61 -16.43
C LEU A 89 -1.09 -6.25 -16.25
N ILE A 90 -1.27 -5.84 -15.02
CA ILE A 90 -1.90 -4.56 -14.71
C ILE A 90 -1.01 -3.72 -13.81
N THR A 91 -1.16 -2.40 -13.86
CA THR A 91 -0.63 -1.50 -12.84
C THR A 91 -1.79 -0.80 -12.17
N LEU A 92 -1.80 -0.83 -10.83
CA LEU A 92 -2.71 -0.03 -10.03
C LEU A 92 -1.99 1.22 -9.55
N THR A 93 -2.57 2.39 -9.78
CA THR A 93 -2.15 3.64 -9.13
C THR A 93 -3.08 3.93 -7.97
N GLY A 94 -2.54 4.06 -6.75
CA GLY A 94 -3.31 4.34 -5.54
C GLY A 94 -4.03 5.67 -5.62
N LEU A 95 -5.29 5.67 -5.21
CA LEU A 95 -6.16 6.85 -5.21
C LEU A 95 -6.40 7.35 -3.80
N CYS A 96 -7.02 6.52 -2.96
CA CYS A 96 -7.47 6.89 -1.63
C CYS A 96 -7.58 5.63 -0.77
N ARG A 97 -7.21 5.73 0.49
CA ARG A 97 -7.46 4.68 1.48
C ARG A 97 -8.96 4.57 1.77
N PHE A 98 -9.39 3.41 2.19
CA PHE A 98 -10.78 3.16 2.56
C PHE A 98 -10.87 2.26 3.79
N GLU A 99 -11.94 2.44 4.56
CA GLU A 99 -12.37 1.45 5.54
C GLU A 99 -13.29 0.44 4.86
N ALA A 100 -12.94 -0.85 5.01
CA ALA A 100 -13.79 -1.94 4.54
C ALA A 100 -14.98 -2.10 5.46
N GLY A 101 -16.16 -1.76 4.96
CA GLY A 101 -17.44 -1.96 5.64
C GLY A 101 -18.01 -3.36 5.39
N GLU A 102 -19.31 -3.41 5.15
CA GLU A 102 -20.02 -4.66 4.88
C GLU A 102 -19.50 -5.35 3.61
N GLU A 103 -19.18 -6.63 3.73
CA GLU A 103 -18.92 -7.49 2.58
C GLU A 103 -20.25 -8.00 2.01
N LEU A 104 -20.46 -7.76 0.73
CA LEU A 104 -21.69 -8.15 0.05
C LEU A 104 -21.56 -9.57 -0.52
N ASP A 105 -22.56 -10.40 -0.22
CA ASP A 105 -22.67 -11.76 -0.79
C ASP A 105 -23.34 -11.68 -2.17
N LEU A 106 -22.61 -11.15 -3.13
CA LEU A 106 -23.05 -11.10 -4.52
C LEU A 106 -22.61 -12.37 -5.24
N ARG A 107 -23.36 -12.79 -6.27
CA ARG A 107 -23.04 -13.98 -7.09
C ARG A 107 -21.81 -13.74 -8.01
N MET A 108 -20.78 -13.06 -7.49
CA MET A 108 -19.54 -12.79 -8.19
C MET A 108 -18.44 -13.74 -7.70
N PRO A 109 -17.50 -14.16 -8.56
CA PRO A 109 -16.42 -15.05 -8.15
C PRO A 109 -15.36 -14.37 -7.27
N TYR A 110 -15.43 -13.07 -7.10
CA TYR A 110 -14.54 -12.25 -6.29
C TYR A 110 -15.32 -11.48 -5.21
N ARG A 111 -14.62 -10.95 -4.22
CA ARG A 111 -15.20 -10.26 -3.07
C ARG A 111 -15.47 -8.80 -3.38
N GLN A 112 -16.55 -8.26 -2.80
CA GLN A 112 -16.88 -6.85 -2.88
C GLN A 112 -17.24 -6.33 -1.49
N VAL A 113 -16.82 -5.10 -1.19
CA VAL A 113 -17.09 -4.44 0.07
C VAL A 113 -17.74 -3.07 -0.16
N ARG A 114 -18.52 -2.63 0.80
CA ARG A 114 -18.93 -1.24 0.91
C ARG A 114 -17.77 -0.44 1.51
N ALA A 115 -17.13 0.39 0.70
CA ALA A 115 -16.00 1.22 1.11
C ALA A 115 -16.50 2.55 1.72
N ARG A 116 -15.81 3.00 2.76
CA ARG A 116 -16.00 4.32 3.38
C ARG A 116 -14.68 5.08 3.31
N TYR A 117 -14.72 6.34 2.93
CA TYR A 117 -13.56 7.17 2.66
C TYR A 117 -13.42 8.38 3.61
N ASP A 118 -14.39 8.60 4.48
CA ASP A 118 -14.53 9.80 5.31
C ASP A 118 -13.28 10.12 6.14
N ARG A 119 -12.53 9.09 6.56
CA ARG A 119 -11.28 9.27 7.33
C ARG A 119 -10.07 9.63 6.49
N TYR A 120 -10.19 9.57 5.17
CA TYR A 120 -9.07 9.65 4.24
C TYR A 120 -9.31 10.67 3.12
N GLU A 121 -10.08 11.72 3.42
CA GLU A 121 -10.37 12.80 2.45
C GLU A 121 -9.11 13.50 1.97
N ASP A 122 -8.12 13.65 2.87
CA ASP A 122 -6.82 14.27 2.59
C ASP A 122 -5.99 13.49 1.55
N ASP A 123 -6.26 12.19 1.35
CA ASP A 123 -5.55 11.39 0.34
C ASP A 123 -5.81 11.89 -1.10
N LEU A 124 -6.91 12.63 -1.35
CA LEU A 124 -7.26 13.20 -2.64
C LEU A 124 -6.79 14.65 -2.82
N GLY A 125 -6.61 15.38 -1.72
CA GLY A 125 -6.16 16.76 -1.68
C GLY A 125 -4.71 16.84 -1.20
N ARG A 126 -3.76 16.59 -2.06
CA ARG A 126 -2.33 16.50 -1.71
C ARG A 126 -1.74 17.88 -1.41
N ASP A 127 -1.96 18.40 -0.22
CA ASP A 127 -1.16 19.49 0.33
C ASP A 127 -0.05 18.88 1.20
N GLU A 128 1.14 18.75 0.62
CA GLU A 128 2.34 18.42 1.38
C GLU A 128 2.60 19.55 2.38
N ASP A 129 2.77 19.21 3.65
CA ASP A 129 3.39 20.10 4.64
C ASP A 129 4.91 19.81 4.66
N PRO A 130 5.74 20.64 3.97
CA PRO A 130 7.17 20.37 3.84
C PRO A 130 7.92 20.52 5.16
N GLU A 131 7.41 21.29 6.12
CA GLU A 131 8.12 21.61 7.37
C GLU A 131 8.12 20.44 8.37
N ALA A 132 7.07 19.62 8.40
CA ALA A 132 7.00 18.47 9.29
C ALA A 132 8.05 17.39 8.97
N ALA A 133 8.56 17.39 7.74
CA ALA A 133 9.47 16.37 7.22
C ALA A 133 10.95 16.63 7.50
N GLU A 134 11.37 17.87 7.78
CA GLU A 134 12.80 18.18 7.91
C GLU A 134 13.41 17.71 9.25
N ALA A 135 12.65 17.74 10.32
CA ALA A 135 13.15 17.42 11.66
C ALA A 135 13.64 15.97 11.83
N GLY A 136 13.12 15.02 11.03
CA GLY A 136 13.46 13.59 11.10
C GLY A 136 14.42 13.08 10.04
N ARG A 137 14.77 13.87 9.02
CA ARG A 137 15.51 13.41 7.83
C ARG A 137 16.87 12.77 8.13
N ALA A 138 17.64 13.32 9.07
CA ALA A 138 18.95 12.77 9.41
C ALA A 138 18.85 11.40 10.10
N ARG A 139 17.87 11.23 11.02
CA ARG A 139 17.58 9.96 11.69
C ARG A 139 17.12 8.92 10.68
N PHE A 140 16.18 9.29 9.84
CA PHE A 140 15.66 8.43 8.76
C PHE A 140 16.75 7.98 7.80
N ALA A 141 17.58 8.91 7.28
CA ALA A 141 18.66 8.57 6.36
C ALA A 141 19.69 7.62 7.00
N SER A 142 19.97 7.79 8.30
CA SER A 142 20.86 6.90 9.05
C SER A 142 20.25 5.52 9.25
N ALA A 143 18.95 5.45 9.58
CA ALA A 143 18.21 4.20 9.75
C ALA A 143 18.12 3.45 8.41
N LEU A 144 17.77 4.15 7.33
CA LEU A 144 17.66 3.57 6.00
C LEU A 144 19.02 2.99 5.52
N LYS A 145 20.11 3.73 5.70
CA LYS A 145 21.45 3.23 5.33
C LYS A 145 21.82 1.96 6.08
N ARG A 146 21.56 1.91 7.40
CA ARG A 146 21.83 0.72 8.20
C ARG A 146 20.99 -0.47 7.74
N TYR A 147 19.68 -0.25 7.56
CA TYR A 147 18.75 -1.27 7.10
C TYR A 147 19.18 -1.88 5.76
N LEU A 148 19.50 -1.02 4.78
CA LEU A 148 19.95 -1.47 3.45
C LEU A 148 21.25 -2.29 3.54
N ASN A 149 22.21 -1.87 4.37
CA ASN A 149 23.44 -2.61 4.58
C ASN A 149 23.18 -3.99 5.21
N VAL A 150 22.38 -4.08 6.27
CA VAL A 150 22.05 -5.34 6.95
C VAL A 150 21.29 -6.31 6.05
N ARG A 151 20.42 -5.79 5.18
CA ARG A 151 19.61 -6.59 4.25
C ARG A 151 20.29 -6.83 2.90
N GLU A 152 21.50 -6.33 2.69
CA GLU A 152 22.22 -6.40 1.40
C GLU A 152 21.38 -5.84 0.23
N LEU A 153 20.60 -4.79 0.51
CA LEU A 153 19.79 -4.08 -0.47
C LEU A 153 20.50 -2.81 -0.93
N ASP A 154 20.25 -2.42 -2.17
CA ASP A 154 20.75 -1.16 -2.74
C ASP A 154 19.59 -0.34 -3.30
N ILE A 155 19.72 0.98 -3.24
CA ILE A 155 18.77 1.93 -3.84
C ILE A 155 19.54 2.97 -4.65
N ASP A 156 18.89 3.54 -5.64
CA ASP A 156 19.38 4.70 -6.36
C ASP A 156 19.26 5.96 -5.48
N TRP A 157 20.36 6.33 -4.82
CA TRP A 157 20.43 7.48 -3.91
C TRP A 157 20.20 8.81 -4.60
N ASP A 158 20.58 8.95 -5.86
CA ASP A 158 20.40 10.18 -6.63
C ASP A 158 18.91 10.40 -6.86
N THR A 159 18.23 9.40 -7.36
CA THR A 159 16.75 9.43 -7.52
C THR A 159 16.03 9.60 -6.18
N ALA A 160 16.49 8.93 -5.11
CA ALA A 160 15.85 9.01 -3.79
C ALA A 160 15.96 10.40 -3.15
N THR A 161 17.08 11.12 -3.36
CA THR A 161 17.28 12.46 -2.81
C THR A 161 16.51 13.55 -3.55
N GLU A 162 16.26 13.36 -4.84
CA GLU A 162 15.51 14.29 -5.69
C GLU A 162 13.99 14.11 -5.60
N ALA A 163 13.53 12.93 -5.16
CA ALA A 163 12.10 12.61 -5.06
C ALA A 163 11.40 13.45 -3.97
N PRO A 164 10.14 13.85 -4.21
CA PRO A 164 9.28 14.37 -3.14
C PRO A 164 9.21 13.41 -1.97
N LEU A 165 9.18 13.92 -0.73
CA LEU A 165 9.21 13.07 0.46
C LEU A 165 8.11 12.02 0.47
N GLU A 166 6.88 12.39 0.12
CA GLU A 166 5.76 11.45 0.08
C GLU A 166 6.03 10.30 -0.91
N ALA A 167 6.53 10.62 -2.09
CA ALA A 167 6.86 9.62 -3.11
C ALA A 167 7.95 8.65 -2.62
N LEU A 168 8.99 9.17 -1.96
CA LEU A 168 10.07 8.37 -1.38
C LEU A 168 9.53 7.47 -0.27
N VAL A 169 8.80 8.03 0.71
CA VAL A 169 8.23 7.26 1.84
C VAL A 169 7.29 6.18 1.33
N ASN A 170 6.36 6.51 0.43
CA ASN A 170 5.42 5.55 -0.11
C ASN A 170 6.12 4.45 -0.91
N SER A 171 7.13 4.79 -1.72
CA SER A 171 7.93 3.82 -2.48
C SER A 171 8.65 2.83 -1.55
N LEU A 172 9.29 3.32 -0.48
CA LEU A 172 9.96 2.47 0.49
C LEU A 172 8.98 1.59 1.28
N CYS A 173 7.85 2.16 1.76
CA CYS A 173 6.80 1.38 2.42
C CYS A 173 6.28 0.24 1.54
N MET A 174 6.10 0.50 0.26
CA MET A 174 5.59 -0.49 -0.69
C MET A 174 6.66 -1.51 -1.10
N GLY A 175 7.89 -1.07 -1.36
CA GLY A 175 8.96 -1.88 -1.94
C GLY A 175 9.75 -2.71 -0.94
N LEU A 176 9.92 -2.24 0.31
CA LEU A 176 10.70 -2.98 1.30
C LEU A 176 9.96 -4.23 1.79
N PRO A 177 10.72 -5.31 2.14
CA PRO A 177 10.16 -6.61 2.49
C PRO A 177 9.64 -6.68 3.94
N PHE A 178 8.86 -5.69 4.36
CA PHE A 178 8.21 -5.68 5.65
C PHE A 178 7.15 -6.78 5.78
N ALA A 179 6.93 -7.25 6.99
CA ALA A 179 5.87 -8.21 7.29
C ALA A 179 4.46 -7.61 7.02
N PRO A 180 3.44 -8.44 6.75
CA PRO A 180 2.08 -7.93 6.47
C PRO A 180 1.53 -7.02 7.56
N ALA A 181 1.80 -7.31 8.85
CA ALA A 181 1.36 -6.47 9.96
C ALA A 181 2.04 -5.09 9.97
N GLU A 182 3.32 -5.02 9.62
CA GLU A 182 4.07 -3.78 9.50
C GLU A 182 3.59 -2.94 8.31
N LYS A 183 3.36 -3.58 7.17
CA LYS A 183 2.75 -2.94 6.00
C LYS A 183 1.35 -2.40 6.31
N GLN A 184 0.58 -3.12 7.12
CA GLN A 184 -0.73 -2.65 7.57
C GLN A 184 -0.61 -1.41 8.48
N ALA A 185 0.36 -1.39 9.39
CA ALA A 185 0.61 -0.22 10.24
C ALA A 185 1.01 1.03 9.41
N LEU A 186 1.84 0.84 8.38
CA LEU A 186 2.22 1.90 7.45
C LEU A 186 1.01 2.43 6.64
N LEU A 187 0.09 1.55 6.24
CA LEU A 187 -1.14 1.93 5.54
C LEU A 187 -2.08 2.72 6.45
N GLU A 188 -2.23 2.28 7.71
CA GLU A 188 -3.16 2.86 8.68
C GLU A 188 -2.64 4.16 9.33
N ALA A 189 -1.37 4.52 9.13
CA ALA A 189 -0.80 5.77 9.61
C ALA A 189 -1.66 6.96 9.14
N PRO A 190 -2.11 7.85 10.05
CA PRO A 190 -3.13 8.85 9.73
C PRO A 190 -2.70 9.84 8.64
N ASN A 191 -1.44 10.20 8.59
CA ASN A 191 -0.87 11.16 7.64
C ASN A 191 0.57 10.79 7.27
N LEU A 192 1.18 11.56 6.38
CA LEU A 192 2.55 11.33 5.92
C LEU A 192 3.57 11.38 7.06
N ALA A 193 3.47 12.34 7.97
CA ALA A 193 4.39 12.47 9.10
C ALA A 193 4.37 11.23 10.00
N ALA A 194 3.19 10.76 10.38
CA ALA A 194 3.05 9.54 11.17
C ALA A 194 3.56 8.30 10.41
N ARG A 195 3.32 8.20 9.09
CA ARG A 195 3.86 7.11 8.26
C ARG A 195 5.38 7.14 8.20
N PHE A 196 5.96 8.31 8.08
CA PHE A 196 7.40 8.53 8.11
C PHE A 196 8.02 8.07 9.44
N ASP A 197 7.39 8.40 10.58
CA ASP A 197 7.85 7.97 11.90
C ASP A 197 7.76 6.46 12.08
N VAL A 198 6.64 5.84 11.66
CA VAL A 198 6.48 4.38 11.66
C VAL A 198 7.53 3.73 10.78
N LEU A 199 7.74 4.20 9.55
CA LEU A 199 8.77 3.68 8.65
C LEU A 199 10.16 3.78 9.28
N THR A 200 10.52 4.95 9.84
CA THR A 200 11.82 5.14 10.49
C THR A 200 12.03 4.15 11.63
N THR A 201 11.00 3.94 12.44
CA THR A 201 11.04 2.99 13.56
C THR A 201 11.21 1.55 13.09
N LEU A 202 10.50 1.13 12.05
CA LEU A 202 10.66 -0.21 11.47
C LEU A 202 12.07 -0.43 10.91
N LEU A 203 12.62 0.56 10.21
CA LEU A 203 13.99 0.52 9.71
C LEU A 203 15.02 0.37 10.86
N GLU A 204 14.81 1.04 11.98
CA GLU A 204 15.69 0.94 13.16
C GLU A 204 15.60 -0.45 13.82
N ILE A 205 14.40 -0.97 14.01
CA ILE A 205 14.17 -2.29 14.61
C ILE A 205 14.82 -3.38 13.78
N ASP A 206 14.56 -3.39 12.49
CA ASP A 206 15.05 -4.40 11.56
C ASP A 206 16.55 -4.28 11.23
N SER A 207 17.16 -3.15 11.57
CA SER A 207 18.61 -2.93 11.45
C SER A 207 19.40 -3.22 12.73
N THR A 208 18.71 -3.63 13.81
CA THR A 208 19.36 -4.05 15.05
C THR A 208 19.89 -5.46 14.87
N ASP A 209 21.21 -5.64 14.95
CA ASP A 209 21.86 -6.93 14.86
C ASP A 209 21.46 -7.77 16.12
N PRO A 210 21.02 -9.02 15.99
CA PRO A 210 20.72 -9.87 17.15
C PRO A 210 21.89 -10.02 18.14
N ASP A 211 23.12 -9.73 17.69
CA ASP A 211 24.34 -9.81 18.51
C ASP A 211 24.66 -8.50 19.27
N ASP A 212 23.88 -7.43 19.08
CA ASP A 212 24.09 -6.12 19.74
C ASP A 212 23.27 -5.95 21.03
N GLU A 213 22.78 -7.04 21.65
CA GLU A 213 22.21 -7.00 22.99
C GLU A 213 23.34 -6.61 23.98
N PRO A 214 23.17 -5.53 24.75
CA PRO A 214 24.15 -5.18 25.77
C PRO A 214 24.21 -6.31 26.79
N HIS A 215 25.34 -7.04 26.81
CA HIS A 215 25.62 -8.00 27.85
C HIS A 215 25.45 -7.34 29.23
N PRO A 216 24.58 -7.84 30.10
CA PRO A 216 24.48 -7.31 31.45
C PRO A 216 25.83 -7.44 32.13
N LEU A 217 26.41 -6.29 32.52
CA LEU A 217 27.61 -6.25 33.34
C LEU A 217 27.36 -7.06 34.63
N GLN A 218 28.11 -8.14 34.80
CA GLN A 218 28.19 -8.91 36.03
C GLN A 218 28.90 -8.11 37.12
#